data_aac129f29487f1bac4959189ad78ff15
#
_entry.id   aac129f29487f1bac4959189ad78ff15
#
_cell.length_a   1.000
_cell.length_b   1.000
_cell.length_c   1.000
_cell.angle_alpha   90.00
_cell.angle_beta   90.00
_cell.angle_gamma   90.00
#
_symmetry.space_group_name_H-M   'P 1'
#
loop_
_entity.id
_entity.type
_entity.pdbx_description
1 polymer ?
#
loop_
_entity_poly.entity_id
_entity_poly.type
_entity_poly.pdbx_seq_one_letter_code
_entity_poly.pdbx_strand_id
1 'polypeptide(L)'
;GVYQGLSETEFSALGLSYDGVIFSDGETQVVYYNQLDERWKYELYGTDTIGGYACGPTAMSIVVSSLTSETVDPPHMAQWAYENGYWCSGNGSYHSLIPGAAEAWGLSVEGCTATEPQRIVDALADGKLVVAIMTKGHFTSSGHFIVLRGCTADGKILVADPSSYKRSEKSWNLSIILNEASKSAGAGGPFWIIGN
;
A
#
# COMPACT_ATOMS: atom_id res chain seq x y z
N GLY A 1 -2.38 0.66 -15.19
CA GLY A 1 -2.49 2.10 -15.27
C GLY A 1 -2.43 2.73 -13.91
N VAL A 2 -1.72 3.79 -13.81
CA VAL A 2 -1.46 4.49 -12.57
C VAL A 2 -2.60 5.43 -12.23
N TYR A 3 -2.99 6.23 -13.21
CA TYR A 3 -4.11 7.14 -13.11
C TYR A 3 -5.08 6.87 -14.25
N GLN A 4 -6.35 6.95 -13.94
CA GLN A 4 -7.38 6.80 -14.94
C GLN A 4 -7.29 8.00 -15.91
N GLY A 5 -7.11 7.72 -17.19
CA GLY A 5 -6.98 8.74 -18.22
C GLY A 5 -5.56 9.26 -18.45
N LEU A 6 -4.57 8.81 -17.64
CA LEU A 6 -3.16 9.12 -17.86
C LEU A 6 -2.36 7.83 -17.95
N SER A 7 -1.43 7.78 -18.89
CA SER A 7 -0.42 6.74 -18.93
C SER A 7 0.71 7.09 -17.96
N GLU A 8 1.54 6.10 -17.63
CA GLU A 8 2.74 6.32 -16.82
C GLU A 8 3.66 7.37 -17.45
N THR A 9 3.80 7.34 -18.78
CA THR A 9 4.62 8.33 -19.51
C THR A 9 4.04 9.73 -19.37
N GLU A 10 2.74 9.90 -19.50
CA GLU A 10 2.08 11.21 -19.33
C GLU A 10 2.22 11.73 -17.92
N PHE A 11 2.04 10.87 -16.93
CA PHE A 11 2.27 11.21 -15.53
C PHE A 11 3.72 11.65 -15.28
N SER A 12 4.68 10.90 -15.82
CA SER A 12 6.10 11.25 -15.72
C SER A 12 6.41 12.60 -16.35
N ALA A 13 5.82 12.89 -17.51
CA ALA A 13 6.03 14.16 -18.21
C ALA A 13 5.47 15.36 -17.43
N LEU A 14 4.40 15.15 -16.64
CA LEU A 14 3.81 16.22 -15.83
C LEU A 14 4.62 16.53 -14.57
N GLY A 15 5.55 15.66 -14.16
CA GLY A 15 6.39 15.87 -12.99
C GLY A 15 5.58 16.01 -11.70
N LEU A 16 4.56 15.17 -11.49
CA LEU A 16 3.68 15.28 -10.34
C LEU A 16 4.36 14.83 -9.04
N SER A 17 4.08 15.56 -7.96
CA SER A 17 4.51 15.25 -6.61
C SER A 17 3.32 15.24 -5.66
N TYR A 18 3.37 14.38 -4.65
CA TYR A 18 2.34 14.22 -3.62
C TYR A 18 2.83 14.65 -2.24
N ASP A 19 3.83 15.55 -2.19
CA ASP A 19 4.35 16.06 -0.93
C ASP A 19 3.24 16.72 -0.11
N GLY A 20 3.15 16.35 1.17
CA GLY A 20 2.18 16.91 2.10
C GLY A 20 0.74 16.42 1.94
N VAL A 21 0.48 15.44 1.09
CA VAL A 21 -0.87 14.88 0.93
C VAL A 21 -1.21 14.01 2.13
N ILE A 22 -2.32 14.34 2.79
CA ILE A 22 -2.82 13.61 3.95
C ILE A 22 -4.30 13.30 3.72
N PHE A 23 -4.68 12.04 3.93
CA PHE A 23 -6.09 11.64 3.93
C PHE A 23 -6.62 11.70 5.36
N SER A 24 -7.75 12.37 5.57
CA SER A 24 -8.35 12.58 6.89
C SER A 24 -9.81 12.10 6.97
N ASP A 25 -10.29 11.39 5.96
CA ASP A 25 -11.68 10.94 5.86
C ASP A 25 -11.93 9.54 6.42
N GLY A 26 -10.92 8.88 7.00
CA GLY A 26 -11.04 7.64 7.76
C GLY A 26 -10.86 7.88 9.26
N GLU A 27 -10.84 6.81 10.05
CA GLU A 27 -10.61 6.88 11.49
C GLU A 27 -9.18 7.33 11.83
N THR A 28 -8.23 7.02 10.96
CA THR A 28 -6.81 7.35 11.11
C THR A 28 -6.41 8.36 10.04
N GLN A 29 -5.68 9.39 10.44
CA GLN A 29 -5.01 10.27 9.48
C GLN A 29 -3.91 9.48 8.77
N VAL A 30 -3.87 9.55 7.44
CA VAL A 30 -2.94 8.76 6.63
C VAL A 30 -2.06 9.68 5.80
N VAL A 31 -0.75 9.56 6.00
CA VAL A 31 0.27 10.23 5.20
C VAL A 31 0.40 9.46 3.89
N TYR A 32 0.09 10.12 2.78
CA TYR A 32 0.10 9.48 1.48
C TYR A 32 1.47 9.56 0.82
N TYR A 33 1.90 8.44 0.25
CA TYR A 33 3.05 8.36 -0.65
C TYR A 33 2.65 7.66 -1.94
N ASN A 34 3.26 8.10 -3.05
CA ASN A 34 3.04 7.48 -4.36
C ASN A 34 4.41 7.08 -4.93
N GLN A 35 4.53 5.84 -5.39
CA GLN A 35 5.78 5.32 -5.95
C GLN A 35 6.18 6.04 -7.25
N LEU A 36 5.22 6.67 -7.93
CA LEU A 36 5.46 7.42 -9.16
C LEU A 36 5.73 8.90 -8.93
N ASP A 37 5.85 9.34 -7.68
CA ASP A 37 6.22 10.71 -7.34
C ASP A 37 7.52 11.07 -8.04
N GLU A 38 7.57 12.26 -8.65
CA GLU A 38 8.74 12.71 -9.42
C GLU A 38 10.02 12.74 -8.61
N ARG A 39 9.90 12.91 -7.28
CA ARG A 39 11.05 12.99 -6.38
C ARG A 39 11.84 11.68 -6.34
N TRP A 40 11.25 10.53 -6.64
CA TRP A 40 11.92 9.23 -6.49
C TRP A 40 11.54 8.14 -7.48
N LYS A 41 10.65 8.37 -8.45
CA LYS A 41 10.20 7.30 -9.36
C LYS A 41 11.32 6.62 -10.15
N TYR A 42 12.44 7.33 -10.37
CA TYR A 42 13.61 6.79 -11.07
C TYR A 42 14.72 6.31 -10.13
N GLU A 43 14.58 6.52 -8.83
CA GLU A 43 15.52 5.95 -7.86
C GLU A 43 15.33 4.46 -7.77
N LEU A 44 16.30 3.75 -7.18
CA LEU A 44 16.37 2.30 -7.25
C LEU A 44 15.85 1.63 -5.99
N TYR A 45 15.18 0.51 -6.21
CA TYR A 45 14.86 -0.53 -5.26
C TYR A 45 15.60 -1.78 -5.75
N GLY A 46 16.73 -2.10 -5.14
CA GLY A 46 17.66 -3.06 -5.72
C GLY A 46 18.21 -2.50 -7.05
N THR A 47 17.99 -3.21 -8.14
CA THR A 47 18.32 -2.73 -9.50
C THR A 47 17.06 -2.35 -10.29
N ASP A 48 15.89 -2.41 -9.67
CA ASP A 48 14.63 -2.00 -10.28
C ASP A 48 14.29 -0.56 -9.89
N THR A 49 13.43 0.11 -10.66
CA THR A 49 13.00 1.47 -10.29
C THR A 49 11.93 1.43 -9.20
N ILE A 50 11.94 2.44 -8.33
CA ILE A 50 10.88 2.61 -7.32
C ILE A 50 9.51 2.75 -8.01
N GLY A 51 9.44 3.58 -9.05
CA GLY A 51 8.19 3.79 -9.79
C GLY A 51 7.59 2.52 -10.39
N GLY A 52 8.43 1.58 -10.80
CA GLY A 52 7.97 0.33 -11.39
C GLY A 52 7.69 -0.78 -10.40
N TYR A 53 8.43 -0.85 -9.28
CA TYR A 53 8.49 -2.08 -8.49
C TYR A 53 8.34 -1.90 -6.97
N ALA A 54 8.28 -0.68 -6.46
CA ALA A 54 8.29 -0.44 -5.00
C ALA A 54 6.91 -0.20 -4.40
N CYS A 55 5.87 -0.86 -4.89
CA CYS A 55 4.55 -0.73 -4.27
C CYS A 55 4.52 -1.26 -2.83
N GLY A 56 5.23 -2.34 -2.54
CA GLY A 56 5.37 -2.88 -1.19
C GLY A 56 6.02 -1.89 -0.23
N PRO A 57 7.24 -1.42 -0.51
CA PRO A 57 7.88 -0.40 0.31
C PRO A 57 7.06 0.89 0.44
N THR A 58 6.42 1.34 -0.63
CA THR A 58 5.60 2.56 -0.59
C THR A 58 4.36 2.35 0.29
N ALA A 59 3.71 1.19 0.23
CA ALA A 59 2.61 0.85 1.12
C ALA A 59 3.08 0.88 2.59
N MET A 60 4.25 0.33 2.89
CA MET A 60 4.78 0.35 4.26
C MET A 60 5.27 1.73 4.69
N SER A 61 5.72 2.58 3.77
CA SER A 61 5.96 4.00 4.05
C SER A 61 4.68 4.69 4.54
N ILE A 62 3.56 4.44 3.86
CA ILE A 62 2.25 4.96 4.24
C ILE A 62 1.87 4.49 5.64
N VAL A 63 1.98 3.19 5.90
CA VAL A 63 1.60 2.59 7.17
C VAL A 63 2.45 3.09 8.32
N VAL A 64 3.76 3.02 8.20
CA VAL A 64 4.70 3.41 9.26
C VAL A 64 4.63 4.90 9.55
N SER A 65 4.60 5.73 8.52
CA SER A 65 4.51 7.19 8.68
C SER A 65 3.17 7.63 9.27
N SER A 66 2.11 6.84 9.06
CA SER A 66 0.78 7.14 9.59
C SER A 66 0.58 6.66 11.03
N LEU A 67 1.14 5.50 11.38
CA LEU A 67 0.90 4.86 12.68
C LEU A 67 2.00 5.10 13.72
N THR A 68 3.12 5.67 13.33
CA THR A 68 4.24 5.99 14.23
C THR A 68 4.57 7.47 14.16
N SER A 69 5.49 7.92 15.02
CA SER A 69 6.01 9.29 14.99
C SER A 69 7.12 9.48 13.95
N GLU A 70 7.56 8.41 13.29
CA GLU A 70 8.61 8.49 12.28
C GLU A 70 8.04 8.78 10.89
N THR A 71 8.79 9.55 10.12
CA THR A 71 8.50 9.80 8.71
C THR A 71 9.47 8.95 7.90
N VAL A 72 8.94 7.94 7.22
CA VAL A 72 9.73 7.02 6.39
C VAL A 72 9.19 7.07 4.97
N ASP A 73 9.91 7.73 4.09
CA ASP A 73 9.50 7.86 2.69
C ASP A 73 9.83 6.61 1.85
N PRO A 74 9.31 6.49 0.62
CA PRO A 74 9.56 5.32 -0.22
C PRO A 74 11.03 4.99 -0.47
N PRO A 75 11.94 5.94 -0.75
CA PRO A 75 13.35 5.60 -0.92
C PRO A 75 13.99 4.99 0.34
N HIS A 76 13.68 5.52 1.51
CA HIS A 76 14.20 5.00 2.78
C HIS A 76 13.64 3.60 3.06
N MET A 77 12.36 3.40 2.85
CA MET A 77 11.73 2.08 3.05
C MET A 77 12.25 1.06 2.03
N ALA A 78 12.43 1.47 0.77
CA ALA A 78 12.98 0.61 -0.26
C ALA A 78 14.41 0.17 0.09
N GLN A 79 15.24 1.09 0.58
CA GLN A 79 16.61 0.78 1.01
C GLN A 79 16.61 -0.22 2.17
N TRP A 80 15.77 0.03 3.18
CA TRP A 80 15.61 -0.88 4.31
C TRP A 80 15.15 -2.27 3.85
N ALA A 81 14.17 -2.32 2.98
CA ALA A 81 13.64 -3.59 2.44
C ALA A 81 14.70 -4.36 1.66
N TYR A 82 15.47 -3.68 0.83
CA TYR A 82 16.58 -4.27 0.09
C TYR A 82 17.64 -4.85 1.03
N GLU A 83 18.07 -4.07 2.03
CA GLU A 83 19.10 -4.48 2.99
C GLU A 83 18.66 -5.68 3.85
N ASN A 84 17.36 -5.84 4.03
CA ASN A 84 16.79 -6.93 4.85
C ASN A 84 16.28 -8.12 4.03
N GLY A 85 16.58 -8.15 2.73
CA GLY A 85 16.30 -9.32 1.89
C GLY A 85 14.87 -9.43 1.37
N TYR A 86 14.11 -8.34 1.36
CA TYR A 86 12.72 -8.36 0.92
C TYR A 86 12.53 -8.03 -0.56
N TRP A 87 13.56 -7.57 -1.22
CA TRP A 87 13.50 -7.27 -2.65
C TRP A 87 13.55 -8.56 -3.49
N CYS A 88 12.61 -8.68 -4.42
CA CYS A 88 12.54 -9.76 -5.39
C CYS A 88 12.80 -9.18 -6.79
N SER A 89 13.97 -9.44 -7.36
CA SER A 89 14.42 -8.87 -8.63
C SER A 89 13.37 -9.06 -9.73
N GLY A 90 12.98 -7.95 -10.37
CA GLY A 90 12.02 -7.94 -11.47
C GLY A 90 10.57 -8.23 -11.07
N ASN A 91 10.29 -8.41 -9.77
CA ASN A 91 8.96 -8.79 -9.26
C ASN A 91 8.49 -7.98 -8.06
N GLY A 92 9.24 -6.98 -7.64
CA GLY A 92 8.88 -6.14 -6.50
C GLY A 92 9.39 -6.71 -5.17
N SER A 93 8.48 -7.05 -4.27
CA SER A 93 8.83 -7.49 -2.91
C SER A 93 8.26 -8.86 -2.61
N TYR A 94 8.96 -9.62 -1.76
CA TYR A 94 8.37 -10.77 -1.10
C TYR A 94 7.24 -10.32 -0.16
N HIS A 95 6.19 -11.12 -0.02
CA HIS A 95 5.05 -10.79 0.84
C HIS A 95 5.47 -10.64 2.32
N SER A 96 6.53 -11.30 2.74
CA SER A 96 7.09 -11.19 4.08
C SER A 96 7.59 -9.78 4.43
N LEU A 97 7.77 -8.90 3.45
CA LEU A 97 8.08 -7.50 3.72
C LEU A 97 7.04 -6.87 4.65
N ILE A 98 5.77 -7.19 4.45
CA ILE A 98 4.70 -6.51 5.17
C ILE A 98 4.77 -6.78 6.68
N PRO A 99 4.72 -8.02 7.16
CA PRO A 99 4.90 -8.26 8.58
C PRO A 99 6.30 -7.89 9.06
N GLY A 100 7.34 -8.07 8.24
CA GLY A 100 8.71 -7.73 8.62
C GLY A 100 8.91 -6.24 8.90
N ALA A 101 8.40 -5.37 8.04
CA ALA A 101 8.48 -3.92 8.25
C ALA A 101 7.61 -3.47 9.43
N ALA A 102 6.39 -4.00 9.56
CA ALA A 102 5.54 -3.67 10.70
C ALA A 102 6.25 -3.95 12.02
N GLU A 103 6.81 -5.15 12.17
CA GLU A 103 7.53 -5.54 13.38
C GLU A 103 8.79 -4.70 13.61
N ALA A 104 9.52 -4.37 12.55
CA ALA A 104 10.74 -3.56 12.66
C ALA A 104 10.46 -2.16 13.22
N TRP A 105 9.29 -1.61 12.95
CA TRP A 105 8.87 -0.31 13.49
C TRP A 105 7.97 -0.41 14.73
N GLY A 106 7.93 -1.58 15.37
CA GLY A 106 7.23 -1.77 16.63
C GLY A 106 5.72 -1.84 16.53
N LEU A 107 5.18 -2.11 15.34
CA LEU A 107 3.75 -2.23 15.11
C LEU A 107 3.29 -3.67 15.27
N SER A 108 2.05 -3.85 15.72
CA SER A 108 1.41 -5.17 15.72
C SER A 108 0.97 -5.52 14.30
N VAL A 109 1.05 -6.79 13.94
CA VAL A 109 0.60 -7.27 12.63
C VAL A 109 -0.05 -8.64 12.77
N GLU A 110 -1.21 -8.79 12.16
CA GLU A 110 -1.95 -10.05 12.11
C GLU A 110 -2.38 -10.35 10.68
N GLY A 111 -2.14 -11.59 10.24
CA GLY A 111 -2.64 -12.06 8.96
C GLY A 111 -4.15 -12.26 8.97
N CYS A 112 -4.76 -12.07 7.81
CA CYS A 112 -6.21 -12.19 7.64
C CYS A 112 -6.53 -12.68 6.24
N THR A 113 -7.55 -13.50 6.09
CA THR A 113 -7.97 -14.03 4.80
C THR A 113 -9.25 -13.37 4.30
N ALA A 114 -9.58 -13.58 3.03
CA ALA A 114 -10.80 -13.05 2.42
C ALA A 114 -12.08 -13.69 3.01
N THR A 115 -11.95 -14.75 3.77
CA THR A 115 -13.07 -15.42 4.46
C THR A 115 -13.41 -14.77 5.80
N GLU A 116 -12.67 -13.73 6.19
CA GLU A 116 -12.82 -13.05 7.48
C GLU A 116 -13.08 -11.56 7.29
N PRO A 117 -14.06 -11.15 6.47
CA PRO A 117 -14.24 -9.73 6.11
C PRO A 117 -14.56 -8.84 7.32
N GLN A 118 -15.23 -9.37 8.33
CA GLN A 118 -15.56 -8.59 9.52
C GLN A 118 -14.31 -8.15 10.30
N ARG A 119 -13.25 -8.94 10.29
CA ARG A 119 -11.98 -8.55 10.91
C ARG A 119 -11.38 -7.31 10.27
N ILE A 120 -11.53 -7.20 8.94
CA ILE A 120 -11.03 -6.01 8.19
C ILE A 120 -11.83 -4.77 8.60
N VAL A 121 -13.16 -4.86 8.59
CA VAL A 121 -14.04 -3.75 8.95
C VAL A 121 -13.81 -3.31 10.40
N ASP A 122 -13.73 -4.26 11.32
CA ASP A 122 -13.48 -3.97 12.74
C ASP A 122 -12.12 -3.30 12.95
N ALA A 123 -11.08 -3.77 12.26
CA ALA A 123 -9.74 -3.19 12.34
C ALA A 123 -9.74 -1.73 11.87
N LEU A 124 -10.38 -1.43 10.74
CA LEU A 124 -10.47 -0.07 10.21
C LEU A 124 -11.27 0.84 11.14
N ALA A 125 -12.36 0.34 11.70
CA ALA A 125 -13.15 1.08 12.69
C ALA A 125 -12.38 1.38 13.98
N ASP A 126 -11.39 0.54 14.30
CA ASP A 126 -10.52 0.68 15.46
C ASP A 126 -9.29 1.54 15.19
N GLY A 127 -9.19 2.16 14.02
CA GLY A 127 -8.09 3.03 13.64
C GLY A 127 -6.83 2.31 13.14
N LYS A 128 -6.92 1.02 12.90
CA LYS A 128 -5.83 0.24 12.29
C LYS A 128 -5.82 0.41 10.78
N LEU A 129 -4.70 0.05 10.17
CA LEU A 129 -4.57 0.01 8.71
C LEU A 129 -4.42 -1.44 8.28
N VAL A 130 -4.83 -1.73 7.05
CA VAL A 130 -4.73 -3.08 6.49
C VAL A 130 -4.00 -3.00 5.16
N VAL A 131 -2.92 -3.77 5.03
CA VAL A 131 -2.24 -3.93 3.73
C VAL A 131 -2.83 -5.13 3.03
N ALA A 132 -3.11 -4.99 1.75
CA ALA A 132 -3.65 -6.05 0.92
C ALA A 132 -2.76 -6.29 -0.30
N ILE A 133 -2.49 -7.56 -0.61
CA ILE A 133 -1.86 -7.95 -1.88
C ILE A 133 -2.96 -8.33 -2.87
N MET A 134 -3.07 -7.53 -3.94
CA MET A 134 -4.10 -7.66 -4.95
C MET A 134 -3.58 -8.37 -6.19
N THR A 135 -4.46 -9.08 -6.88
CA THR A 135 -4.20 -9.69 -8.18
C THR A 135 -4.99 -8.98 -9.27
N LYS A 136 -4.96 -9.49 -10.49
CA LYS A 136 -5.60 -8.88 -11.65
C LYS A 136 -7.04 -8.44 -11.37
N GLY A 137 -7.31 -7.17 -11.60
CA GLY A 137 -8.63 -6.58 -11.40
C GLY A 137 -8.56 -5.06 -11.44
N HIS A 138 -9.30 -4.41 -10.57
CA HIS A 138 -9.42 -2.94 -10.54
C HIS A 138 -8.13 -2.22 -10.12
N PHE A 139 -7.25 -2.88 -9.38
CA PHE A 139 -6.06 -2.24 -8.79
C PHE A 139 -4.78 -2.54 -9.55
N THR A 140 -4.73 -3.61 -10.32
CA THR A 140 -3.53 -4.04 -11.02
C THR A 140 -3.87 -4.99 -12.16
N SER A 141 -2.96 -5.13 -13.11
CA SER A 141 -3.04 -6.16 -14.15
C SER A 141 -2.29 -7.44 -13.76
N SER A 142 -1.51 -7.41 -12.68
CA SER A 142 -0.67 -8.55 -12.26
C SER A 142 -0.68 -8.73 -10.73
N GLY A 143 0.03 -7.90 -9.99
CA GLY A 143 0.11 -7.92 -8.54
C GLY A 143 0.43 -6.55 -8.00
N HIS A 144 -0.15 -6.18 -6.86
CA HIS A 144 0.00 -4.83 -6.31
C HIS A 144 -0.39 -4.80 -4.83
N PHE A 145 0.44 -4.14 -4.03
CA PHE A 145 0.08 -3.88 -2.63
C PHE A 145 -0.69 -2.57 -2.55
N ILE A 146 -1.79 -2.58 -1.80
CA ILE A 146 -2.54 -1.36 -1.47
C ILE A 146 -2.75 -1.29 0.05
N VAL A 147 -3.08 -0.11 0.55
CA VAL A 147 -3.43 0.10 1.95
C VAL A 147 -4.92 0.37 2.05
N LEU A 148 -5.61 -0.36 2.91
CA LEU A 148 -6.99 -0.07 3.29
C LEU A 148 -6.91 0.83 4.52
N ARG A 149 -7.54 2.01 4.45
CA ARG A 149 -7.32 3.08 5.42
C ARG A 149 -8.58 3.56 6.14
N GLY A 150 -9.72 3.02 5.82
CA GLY A 150 -10.94 3.43 6.47
C GLY A 150 -12.17 2.78 5.85
N CYS A 151 -13.29 2.95 6.55
CA CYS A 151 -14.60 2.47 6.12
C CYS A 151 -15.57 3.66 6.15
N THR A 152 -16.34 3.83 5.09
CA THR A 152 -17.34 4.90 5.01
C THR A 152 -18.60 4.52 5.77
N ALA A 153 -19.47 5.50 6.02
CA ALA A 153 -20.75 5.29 6.70
C ALA A 153 -21.67 4.30 5.98
N ASP A 154 -21.54 4.20 4.65
CA ASP A 154 -22.30 3.26 3.83
C ASP A 154 -21.58 1.91 3.61
N GLY A 155 -20.51 1.65 4.38
CA GLY A 155 -19.84 0.37 4.40
C GLY A 155 -18.84 0.12 3.27
N LYS A 156 -18.44 1.16 2.56
CA LYS A 156 -17.40 1.05 1.53
C LYS A 156 -16.02 1.26 2.14
N ILE A 157 -15.00 0.84 1.42
CA ILE A 157 -13.60 0.89 1.85
C ILE A 157 -12.87 2.05 1.19
N LEU A 158 -12.16 2.82 2.00
CA LEU A 158 -11.21 3.84 1.55
C LEU A 158 -9.84 3.20 1.42
N VAL A 159 -9.13 3.53 0.33
CA VAL A 159 -7.79 2.99 0.09
C VAL A 159 -6.75 4.11 -0.02
N ALA A 160 -5.49 3.74 0.19
CA ALA A 160 -4.34 4.52 -0.21
C ALA A 160 -3.53 3.61 -1.14
N ASP A 161 -3.59 3.90 -2.43
CA ASP A 161 -2.96 3.11 -3.46
C ASP A 161 -1.60 3.71 -3.80
N PRO A 162 -0.48 2.98 -3.60
CA PRO A 162 0.86 3.50 -3.87
C PRO A 162 1.11 3.93 -5.31
N SER A 163 0.32 3.50 -6.27
CA SER A 163 0.51 3.84 -7.68
C SER A 163 -0.62 4.65 -8.28
N SER A 164 -1.67 4.98 -7.51
CA SER A 164 -2.81 5.72 -8.05
C SER A 164 -3.48 6.60 -7.00
N TYR A 165 -3.25 7.91 -7.12
CA TYR A 165 -3.96 8.88 -6.31
C TYR A 165 -5.46 8.85 -6.60
N LYS A 166 -5.82 8.67 -7.86
CA LYS A 166 -7.23 8.66 -8.30
C LYS A 166 -8.00 7.51 -7.67
N ARG A 167 -7.42 6.32 -7.61
CA ARG A 167 -8.04 5.19 -6.91
C ARG A 167 -8.13 5.44 -5.40
N SER A 168 -7.23 6.25 -4.85
CA SER A 168 -7.21 6.61 -3.43
C SER A 168 -8.28 7.65 -3.06
N GLU A 169 -8.85 8.34 -4.02
CA GLU A 169 -9.92 9.32 -3.82
C GLU A 169 -11.32 8.69 -3.82
N LYS A 170 -11.41 7.44 -4.27
CA LYS A 170 -12.69 6.71 -4.37
C LYS A 170 -12.92 5.85 -3.15
N SER A 171 -14.20 5.56 -2.87
CA SER A 171 -14.58 4.45 -2.00
C SER A 171 -14.87 3.20 -2.84
N TRP A 172 -14.62 2.02 -2.26
CA TRP A 172 -14.68 0.74 -2.95
C TRP A 172 -15.58 -0.23 -2.21
N ASN A 173 -16.33 -1.03 -2.97
CA ASN A 173 -17.07 -2.13 -2.36
C ASN A 173 -16.08 -3.14 -1.79
N LEU A 174 -16.32 -3.57 -0.55
CA LEU A 174 -15.48 -4.58 0.10
C LEU A 174 -15.39 -5.86 -0.73
N SER A 175 -16.48 -6.24 -1.39
CA SER A 175 -16.52 -7.44 -2.23
C SER A 175 -15.50 -7.41 -3.36
N ILE A 176 -15.23 -6.26 -3.96
CA ILE A 176 -14.20 -6.10 -4.99
C ILE A 176 -12.83 -6.44 -4.40
N ILE A 177 -12.52 -5.88 -3.24
CA ILE A 177 -11.25 -6.10 -2.56
C ILE A 177 -11.08 -7.57 -2.18
N LEU A 178 -12.12 -8.18 -1.59
CA LEU A 178 -12.08 -9.58 -1.19
C LEU A 178 -11.91 -10.51 -2.39
N ASN A 179 -12.59 -10.23 -3.50
CA ASN A 179 -12.55 -11.07 -4.69
C ASN A 179 -11.24 -10.94 -5.46
N GLU A 180 -10.61 -9.76 -5.42
CA GLU A 180 -9.38 -9.49 -6.18
C GLU A 180 -8.11 -9.65 -5.34
N ALA A 181 -8.22 -9.91 -4.06
CA ALA A 181 -7.07 -10.23 -3.22
C ALA A 181 -6.45 -11.55 -3.66
N SER A 182 -5.13 -11.67 -3.49
CA SER A 182 -4.38 -12.88 -3.86
C SER A 182 -4.89 -14.09 -3.09
N LYS A 183 -5.11 -15.19 -3.79
CA LYS A 183 -5.51 -16.48 -3.20
C LYS A 183 -4.31 -17.36 -2.89
N SER A 184 -3.11 -16.93 -3.28
CA SER A 184 -1.86 -17.67 -3.07
C SER A 184 -0.85 -16.87 -2.27
N ALA A 185 -1.30 -15.89 -1.49
CA ALA A 185 -0.42 -15.03 -0.71
C ALA A 185 0.33 -15.82 0.37
N GLY A 186 1.62 -15.46 0.54
CA GLY A 186 2.44 -15.98 1.62
C GLY A 186 2.40 -15.08 2.86
N ALA A 187 3.19 -15.43 3.86
CA ALA A 187 3.45 -14.63 5.06
C ALA A 187 2.19 -14.20 5.84
N GLY A 188 1.14 -14.99 5.79
CA GLY A 188 -0.12 -14.71 6.49
C GLY A 188 -1.12 -13.86 5.74
N GLY A 189 -0.81 -13.43 4.51
CA GLY A 189 -1.72 -12.64 3.68
C GLY A 189 -2.93 -13.44 3.20
N PRO A 190 -3.76 -12.84 2.34
CA PRO A 190 -3.53 -11.63 1.52
C PRO A 190 -3.73 -10.30 2.25
N PHE A 191 -4.24 -10.31 3.46
CA PHE A 191 -4.43 -9.10 4.26
C PHE A 191 -3.56 -9.14 5.51
N TRP A 192 -3.01 -8.00 5.89
CA TRP A 192 -2.25 -7.81 7.13
C TRP A 192 -2.84 -6.64 7.90
N ILE A 193 -3.39 -6.92 9.07
CA ILE A 193 -3.98 -5.93 9.97
C ILE A 193 -2.85 -5.37 10.83
N ILE A 194 -2.61 -4.06 10.72
CA ILE A 194 -1.46 -3.40 11.36
C ILE A 194 -1.96 -2.29 12.28
N GLY A 195 -1.47 -2.29 13.52
CA GLY A 195 -1.82 -1.29 14.53
C GLY A 195 -0.67 -0.98 15.47
N ASN A 196 -0.90 0.02 16.30
CA ASN A 196 0.05 0.42 17.35
C ASN A 196 0.00 -0.56 18.52
#